data_bc1b34218a23f0c227bc12fe04ed6501
#
_entry.id   bc1b34218a23f0c227bc12fe04ed6501
#
_cell.length_a   1.000
_cell.length_b   1.000
_cell.length_c   1.000
_cell.angle_alpha   90.00
_cell.angle_beta   90.00
_cell.angle_gamma   90.00
#
_symmetry.space_group_name_H-M   'P 1'
#
loop_
_entity.id
_entity.type
_entity.pdbx_description
1 polymer ?
#
loop_
_entity_poly.entity_id
_entity_poly.type
_entity_poly.pdbx_seq_one_letter_code
_entity_poly.pdbx_strand_id
1 'polypeptide(L)'
;AAANWTEIVKHFPVGLHEPRMHELTLSYRIPASNLVLANQVLSVAAPELVAPTAVRTVGSEPRIIDAGHSGHSGNFLSVIVRVVKEEAELINGGSLAVIVSSSLIDLVDQTLQNDGVDFGRATTASRNVSGPLHPKIALVPVHLVKGLEVDGSVVIEPKTIVEDEPQGLRALYVALTRSTKRLALVHERELPEVLLPQKDM
;
A
#
# COMPACT_ATOMS: atom_id res chain seq x y z
N ALA A 1 -13.29 15.79 -7.29
CA ALA A 1 -11.98 15.43 -7.85
C ALA A 1 -12.14 15.27 -9.35
N ALA A 2 -11.26 15.84 -10.17
CA ALA A 2 -11.29 15.70 -11.62
C ALA A 2 -11.24 14.22 -11.99
N ALA A 3 -12.17 13.76 -12.82
CA ALA A 3 -12.33 12.34 -13.09
C ALA A 3 -11.26 11.79 -14.05
N ASN A 4 -10.72 12.63 -14.93
CA ASN A 4 -9.72 12.21 -15.91
C ASN A 4 -8.84 13.37 -16.39
N TRP A 5 -7.73 13.06 -17.03
CA TRP A 5 -6.78 14.02 -17.58
C TRP A 5 -7.38 14.90 -18.68
N THR A 6 -8.34 14.40 -19.44
CA THR A 6 -9.01 15.15 -20.51
C THR A 6 -9.77 16.37 -19.96
N GLU A 7 -10.33 16.26 -18.76
CA GLU A 7 -10.96 17.40 -18.09
C GLU A 7 -9.91 18.38 -17.55
N ILE A 8 -8.84 17.85 -16.94
CA ILE A 8 -7.76 18.70 -16.40
C ILE A 8 -7.12 19.52 -17.49
N VAL A 9 -6.82 18.92 -18.63
CA VAL A 9 -6.18 19.57 -19.78
C VAL A 9 -6.98 20.75 -20.31
N LYS A 10 -8.33 20.73 -20.24
CA LYS A 10 -9.19 21.85 -20.64
C LYS A 10 -8.95 23.14 -19.85
N HIS A 11 -8.35 23.04 -18.66
CA HIS A 11 -8.05 24.18 -17.81
C HIS A 11 -6.62 24.73 -17.99
N PHE A 12 -5.77 24.08 -18.82
CA PHE A 12 -4.47 24.63 -19.14
C PHE A 12 -4.59 25.67 -20.25
N PRO A 13 -3.80 26.76 -20.19
CA PRO A 13 -3.71 27.71 -21.31
C PRO A 13 -3.17 26.98 -22.53
N VAL A 14 -4.01 26.79 -23.51
CA VAL A 14 -3.64 26.15 -24.80
C VAL A 14 -2.85 27.19 -25.58
N GLY A 15 -1.54 26.96 -25.73
CA GLY A 15 -0.72 27.68 -26.71
C GLY A 15 -1.04 27.20 -28.13
N LEU A 16 -0.13 27.48 -29.05
CA LEU A 16 -0.26 27.08 -30.47
C LEU A 16 -0.21 25.56 -30.74
N HIS A 17 -0.04 24.73 -29.69
CA HIS A 17 0.09 23.27 -29.82
C HIS A 17 -0.85 22.56 -28.86
N GLU A 18 -1.47 21.47 -29.30
CA GLU A 18 -2.27 20.58 -28.45
C GLU A 18 -1.39 19.97 -27.35
N PRO A 19 -1.92 19.83 -26.13
CA PRO A 19 -1.22 19.18 -25.02
C PRO A 19 -0.85 17.74 -25.38
N ARG A 20 0.42 17.39 -25.21
CA ARG A 20 0.89 16.01 -25.40
C ARG A 20 0.77 15.25 -24.08
N MET A 21 0.07 14.15 -24.09
CA MET A 21 -0.05 13.24 -22.94
C MET A 21 0.87 12.04 -23.14
N HIS A 22 1.67 11.74 -22.12
CA HIS A 22 2.52 10.56 -22.08
C HIS A 22 2.29 9.82 -20.78
N GLU A 23 2.07 8.53 -20.87
CA GLU A 23 1.96 7.64 -19.72
C GLU A 23 3.32 7.01 -19.39
N LEU A 24 3.66 6.98 -18.10
CA LEU A 24 4.86 6.29 -17.64
C LEU A 24 4.51 4.82 -17.35
N THR A 25 4.91 3.95 -18.25
CA THR A 25 4.61 2.50 -18.19
C THR A 25 5.73 1.66 -17.61
N LEU A 26 6.86 2.28 -17.22
CA LEU A 26 7.99 1.57 -16.61
C LEU A 26 8.15 1.96 -15.13
N SER A 27 8.18 0.95 -14.27
CA SER A 27 8.44 1.10 -12.84
C SER A 27 9.85 0.63 -12.51
N TYR A 28 10.72 1.56 -12.12
CA TYR A 28 12.09 1.27 -11.68
C TYR A 28 12.20 0.97 -10.19
N ARG A 29 11.19 1.31 -9.41
CA ARG A 29 11.22 1.33 -7.95
C ARG A 29 10.62 0.08 -7.34
N ILE A 30 9.47 -0.34 -7.83
CA ILE A 30 8.67 -1.41 -7.26
C ILE A 30 9.20 -2.77 -7.77
N PRO A 31 9.44 -3.76 -6.90
CA PRO A 31 9.77 -5.12 -7.33
C PRO A 31 8.68 -5.72 -8.22
N ALA A 32 9.09 -6.56 -9.16
CA ALA A 32 8.17 -7.16 -10.14
C ALA A 32 7.03 -7.94 -9.46
N SER A 33 7.32 -8.73 -8.43
CA SER A 33 6.33 -9.50 -7.68
C SER A 33 5.27 -8.61 -7.00
N ASN A 34 5.71 -7.50 -6.38
CA ASN A 34 4.77 -6.55 -5.76
C ASN A 34 3.91 -5.87 -6.84
N LEU A 35 4.49 -5.55 -7.99
CA LEU A 35 3.79 -4.89 -9.08
C LEU A 35 2.76 -5.82 -9.75
N VAL A 36 3.05 -7.12 -9.85
CA VAL A 36 2.07 -8.10 -10.34
C VAL A 36 0.81 -8.07 -9.48
N LEU A 37 0.96 -8.13 -8.15
CA LEU A 37 -0.17 -8.05 -7.22
C LEU A 37 -0.92 -6.72 -7.34
N ALA A 38 -0.21 -5.60 -7.43
CA ALA A 38 -0.81 -4.28 -7.59
C ALA A 38 -1.55 -4.14 -8.94
N ASN A 39 -1.01 -4.70 -10.02
CA ASN A 39 -1.63 -4.65 -11.35
C ASN A 39 -2.95 -5.42 -11.42
N GLN A 40 -3.14 -6.48 -10.62
CA GLN A 40 -4.44 -7.14 -10.48
C GLN A 40 -5.50 -6.14 -9.96
N VAL A 41 -5.13 -5.32 -8.99
CA VAL A 41 -6.02 -4.27 -8.47
C VAL A 41 -6.23 -3.17 -9.51
N LEU A 42 -5.17 -2.74 -10.22
CA LEU A 42 -5.26 -1.69 -11.23
C LEU A 42 -6.19 -2.05 -12.38
N SER A 43 -6.15 -3.31 -12.83
CA SER A 43 -6.99 -3.78 -13.95
C SER A 43 -8.50 -3.63 -13.71
N VAL A 44 -8.92 -3.61 -12.44
CA VAL A 44 -10.31 -3.39 -12.04
C VAL A 44 -10.55 -1.93 -11.63
N ALA A 45 -9.59 -1.30 -10.94
CA ALA A 45 -9.72 0.06 -10.45
C ALA A 45 -9.66 1.13 -11.55
N ALA A 46 -8.95 0.83 -12.64
CA ALA A 46 -8.74 1.74 -13.77
C ALA A 46 -8.41 0.93 -15.06
N PRO A 47 -9.40 0.21 -15.62
CA PRO A 47 -9.19 -0.68 -16.76
C PRO A 47 -8.73 0.05 -18.04
N GLU A 48 -8.93 1.36 -18.07
CA GLU A 48 -8.49 2.24 -19.17
C GLU A 48 -6.99 2.53 -19.16
N LEU A 49 -6.29 2.26 -18.06
CA LEU A 49 -4.85 2.54 -17.93
C LEU A 49 -4.01 1.33 -18.35
N VAL A 50 -2.88 1.63 -18.97
CA VAL A 50 -1.86 0.60 -19.25
C VAL A 50 -1.14 0.22 -17.96
N ALA A 51 -1.19 -1.05 -17.60
CA ALA A 51 -0.50 -1.54 -16.41
C ALA A 51 1.02 -1.35 -16.54
N PRO A 52 1.68 -0.73 -15.54
CA PRO A 52 3.12 -0.54 -15.60
C PRO A 52 3.88 -1.87 -15.51
N THR A 53 5.05 -1.92 -16.17
CA THR A 53 5.96 -3.05 -16.14
C THR A 53 7.15 -2.75 -15.22
N ALA A 54 7.53 -3.69 -14.37
CA ALA A 54 8.69 -3.52 -13.51
C ALA A 54 9.99 -3.73 -14.29
N VAL A 55 10.94 -2.82 -14.13
CA VAL A 55 12.33 -3.01 -14.58
C VAL A 55 13.11 -3.80 -13.53
N ARG A 56 12.73 -3.66 -12.25
CA ARG A 56 13.40 -4.30 -11.13
C ARG A 56 12.86 -5.72 -10.92
N THR A 57 13.68 -6.72 -11.24
CA THR A 57 13.36 -8.14 -11.06
C THR A 57 13.72 -8.68 -9.67
N VAL A 58 14.53 -7.94 -8.91
CA VAL A 58 14.99 -8.34 -7.57
C VAL A 58 14.04 -7.81 -6.51
N GLY A 59 13.55 -8.67 -5.63
CA GLY A 59 12.69 -8.37 -4.50
C GLY A 59 12.18 -9.66 -3.86
N SER A 60 11.59 -9.57 -2.68
CA SER A 60 10.90 -10.71 -2.07
C SER A 60 9.48 -10.79 -2.62
N GLU A 61 8.96 -12.01 -2.71
CA GLU A 61 7.53 -12.22 -2.98
C GLU A 61 6.67 -11.55 -1.89
N PRO A 62 5.52 -10.96 -2.26
CA PRO A 62 4.57 -10.47 -1.28
C PRO A 62 4.13 -11.58 -0.33
N ARG A 63 4.13 -11.29 0.98
CA ARG A 63 3.63 -12.22 1.99
C ARG A 63 2.15 -11.93 2.22
N ILE A 64 1.30 -12.93 2.04
CA ILE A 64 -0.13 -12.83 2.36
C ILE A 64 -0.37 -13.72 3.58
N ILE A 65 -0.79 -13.11 4.68
CA ILE A 65 -0.96 -13.75 5.98
C ILE A 65 -2.44 -13.72 6.35
N ASP A 66 -3.06 -14.89 6.32
CA ASP A 66 -4.42 -15.10 6.81
C ASP A 66 -4.37 -15.35 8.33
N ALA A 67 -4.87 -14.40 9.11
CA ALA A 67 -4.94 -14.49 10.57
C ALA A 67 -6.19 -15.23 11.07
N GLY A 68 -7.20 -15.43 10.22
CA GLY A 68 -8.46 -16.10 10.57
C GLY A 68 -8.41 -17.62 10.47
N HIS A 69 -7.65 -18.16 9.52
CA HIS A 69 -7.64 -19.61 9.20
C HIS A 69 -6.31 -20.29 9.47
N SER A 70 -5.23 -19.56 9.54
CA SER A 70 -3.93 -20.17 9.81
C SER A 70 -3.87 -20.59 11.27
N GLY A 71 -3.51 -21.85 11.56
CA GLY A 71 -3.26 -22.38 12.90
C GLY A 71 -2.18 -21.65 13.70
N HIS A 72 -2.03 -20.36 13.47
CA HIS A 72 -1.24 -19.45 14.24
C HIS A 72 -1.96 -19.19 15.55
N SER A 73 -1.36 -19.60 16.66
CA SER A 73 -1.84 -19.40 18.01
C SER A 73 -1.87 -17.91 18.36
N GLY A 74 -2.88 -17.19 17.91
CA GLY A 74 -3.03 -15.77 18.21
C GLY A 74 -4.26 -15.19 17.54
N ASN A 75 -4.86 -14.19 18.18
CA ASN A 75 -5.90 -13.39 17.55
C ASN A 75 -5.27 -12.48 16.48
N PHE A 76 -6.09 -11.92 15.60
CA PHE A 76 -5.70 -11.01 14.53
C PHE A 76 -4.68 -9.94 14.97
N LEU A 77 -4.90 -9.32 16.14
CA LEU A 77 -4.06 -8.25 16.65
C LEU A 77 -2.63 -8.73 16.98
N SER A 78 -2.49 -9.93 17.55
CA SER A 78 -1.17 -10.51 17.83
C SER A 78 -0.42 -10.89 16.55
N VAL A 79 -1.14 -11.30 15.50
CA VAL A 79 -0.55 -11.56 14.18
C VAL A 79 -0.02 -10.26 13.55
N ILE A 80 -0.76 -9.14 13.66
CA ILE A 80 -0.30 -7.83 13.21
C ILE A 80 1.03 -7.47 13.86
N VAL A 81 1.10 -7.51 15.20
CA VAL A 81 2.32 -7.17 15.94
C VAL A 81 3.50 -8.04 15.52
N ARG A 82 3.28 -9.35 15.45
CA ARG A 82 4.31 -10.29 15.01
C ARG A 82 4.83 -9.97 13.62
N VAL A 83 3.92 -9.75 12.65
CA VAL A 83 4.32 -9.46 11.26
C VAL A 83 5.05 -8.11 11.16
N VAL A 84 4.60 -7.09 11.90
CA VAL A 84 5.28 -5.78 11.92
C VAL A 84 6.71 -5.91 12.47
N LYS A 85 6.91 -6.65 13.57
CA LYS A 85 8.24 -6.90 14.13
C LYS A 85 9.12 -7.69 13.17
N GLU A 86 8.61 -8.78 12.57
CA GLU A 86 9.32 -9.60 11.59
C GLU A 86 9.76 -8.77 10.36
N GLU A 87 8.85 -7.99 9.78
CA GLU A 87 9.19 -7.17 8.61
C GLU A 87 10.19 -6.06 8.94
N ALA A 88 10.09 -5.45 10.13
CA ALA A 88 11.07 -4.46 10.59
C ALA A 88 12.48 -5.05 10.73
N GLU A 89 12.59 -6.28 11.26
CA GLU A 89 13.87 -7.00 11.37
C GLU A 89 14.43 -7.35 9.98
N LEU A 90 13.57 -7.87 9.08
CA LEU A 90 13.95 -8.28 7.72
C LEU A 90 14.41 -7.10 6.83
N ILE A 91 13.92 -5.89 7.10
CA ILE A 91 14.37 -4.67 6.41
C ILE A 91 15.72 -4.19 6.92
N ASN A 92 16.15 -4.67 8.09
CA ASN A 92 17.47 -4.40 8.69
C ASN A 92 17.82 -2.91 8.72
N GLY A 93 17.03 -2.14 9.45
CA GLY A 93 17.28 -0.72 9.67
C GLY A 93 16.69 0.23 8.63
N GLY A 94 15.96 -0.28 7.63
CA GLY A 94 15.18 0.50 6.69
C GLY A 94 13.88 1.05 7.29
N SER A 95 13.06 1.68 6.45
CA SER A 95 11.78 2.26 6.82
C SER A 95 10.63 1.28 6.55
N LEU A 96 9.69 1.16 7.50
CA LEU A 96 8.50 0.32 7.41
C LEU A 96 7.24 1.17 7.57
N ALA A 97 6.28 1.03 6.67
CA ALA A 97 4.95 1.59 6.83
C ALA A 97 3.93 0.51 7.19
N VAL A 98 3.20 0.70 8.26
CA VAL A 98 2.01 -0.07 8.60
C VAL A 98 0.81 0.70 8.08
N ILE A 99 0.18 0.21 7.01
CA ILE A 99 -0.87 0.92 6.28
C ILE A 99 -2.22 0.30 6.62
N VAL A 100 -3.14 1.14 7.06
CA VAL A 100 -4.48 0.72 7.51
C VAL A 100 -5.56 1.65 6.97
N SER A 101 -6.82 1.20 7.00
CA SER A 101 -7.97 2.09 6.82
C SER A 101 -8.10 3.08 7.98
N SER A 102 -8.82 4.17 7.76
CA SER A 102 -9.06 5.17 8.81
C SER A 102 -9.85 4.60 9.99
N SER A 103 -10.71 3.62 9.76
CA SER A 103 -11.52 2.97 10.81
C SER A 103 -10.69 2.09 11.76
N LEU A 104 -9.58 1.52 11.29
CA LEU A 104 -8.74 0.61 12.07
C LEU A 104 -7.54 1.31 12.72
N ILE A 105 -7.31 2.60 12.45
CA ILE A 105 -6.09 3.30 12.86
C ILE A 105 -5.88 3.28 14.38
N ASP A 106 -6.92 3.55 15.15
CA ASP A 106 -6.81 3.64 16.61
C ASP A 106 -6.67 2.25 17.26
N LEU A 107 -7.31 1.23 16.67
CA LEU A 107 -7.16 -0.16 17.11
C LEU A 107 -5.72 -0.66 16.94
N VAL A 108 -5.15 -0.42 15.76
CA VAL A 108 -3.77 -0.84 15.45
C VAL A 108 -2.76 -0.02 16.25
N ASP A 109 -3.00 1.28 16.43
CA ASP A 109 -2.19 2.17 17.27
C ASP A 109 -2.08 1.62 18.69
N GLN A 110 -3.21 1.39 19.37
CA GLN A 110 -3.24 0.82 20.71
C GLN A 110 -2.58 -0.56 20.79
N THR A 111 -2.79 -1.38 19.77
CA THR A 111 -2.20 -2.73 19.70
C THR A 111 -0.67 -2.68 19.66
N LEU A 112 -0.10 -1.84 18.79
CA LEU A 112 1.34 -1.68 18.67
C LEU A 112 1.96 -1.07 19.93
N GLN A 113 1.28 -0.08 20.56
CA GLN A 113 1.73 0.53 21.82
C GLN A 113 1.76 -0.47 22.95
N ASN A 114 0.69 -1.26 23.14
CA ASN A 114 0.58 -2.27 24.20
C ASN A 114 1.69 -3.33 24.12
N ASP A 115 2.18 -3.61 22.92
CA ASP A 115 3.26 -4.57 22.66
C ASP A 115 4.66 -3.94 22.61
N GLY A 116 4.77 -2.65 22.96
CA GLY A 116 6.03 -1.93 23.08
C GLY A 116 6.75 -1.71 21.74
N VAL A 117 6.01 -1.68 20.63
CA VAL A 117 6.59 -1.34 19.32
C VAL A 117 6.90 0.15 19.28
N ASP A 118 8.13 0.51 18.93
CA ASP A 118 8.52 1.91 18.72
C ASP A 118 8.11 2.36 17.30
N PHE A 119 7.08 3.19 17.20
CA PHE A 119 6.57 3.68 15.92
C PHE A 119 6.07 5.13 16.02
N GLY A 120 6.00 5.79 14.87
CA GLY A 120 5.35 7.10 14.74
C GLY A 120 4.01 6.98 14.01
N ARG A 121 3.02 7.76 14.45
CA ARG A 121 1.74 7.88 13.72
C ARG A 121 1.84 9.02 12.71
N ALA A 122 1.59 8.71 11.43
CA ALA A 122 1.53 9.73 10.40
C ALA A 122 0.27 10.58 10.54
N THR A 123 0.45 11.90 10.52
CA THR A 123 -0.63 12.88 10.55
C THR A 123 -0.54 13.78 9.32
N THR A 124 -1.60 14.55 9.06
CA THR A 124 -1.59 15.53 7.97
C THR A 124 -0.45 16.55 8.11
N ALA A 125 -0.04 16.88 9.34
CA ALA A 125 1.08 17.75 9.63
C ALA A 125 2.44 17.12 9.30
N SER A 126 2.57 15.80 9.40
CA SER A 126 3.81 15.08 9.13
C SER A 126 4.14 14.97 7.63
N ARG A 127 3.21 15.28 6.73
CA ARG A 127 3.42 15.24 5.27
C ARG A 127 4.54 16.14 4.75
N ASN A 128 4.91 17.17 5.50
CA ASN A 128 5.90 18.16 5.09
C ASN A 128 7.31 17.87 5.63
N VAL A 129 7.51 16.75 6.30
CA VAL A 129 8.83 16.37 6.81
C VAL A 129 9.57 15.58 5.74
N SER A 130 10.39 16.28 4.97
CA SER A 130 11.37 15.67 4.07
C SER A 130 12.51 15.12 4.92
N GLY A 131 12.65 13.80 4.97
CA GLY A 131 13.73 13.15 5.71
C GLY A 131 13.42 11.68 6.02
N PRO A 132 14.39 10.93 6.55
CA PRO A 132 14.14 9.55 6.97
C PRO A 132 13.06 9.53 8.05
N LEU A 133 12.13 8.57 7.94
CA LEU A 133 11.12 8.33 8.97
C LEU A 133 11.80 8.08 10.33
N HIS A 134 11.40 8.84 11.34
CA HIS A 134 11.83 8.60 12.70
C HIS A 134 10.59 8.68 13.61
N PRO A 135 10.21 7.59 14.25
CA PRO A 135 10.84 6.27 14.28
C PRO A 135 10.75 5.54 12.93
N LYS A 136 11.56 4.46 12.78
CA LYS A 136 11.67 3.70 11.51
C LYS A 136 10.38 2.99 11.09
N ILE A 137 9.46 2.78 12.01
CA ILE A 137 8.13 2.23 11.77
C ILE A 137 7.13 3.38 11.81
N ALA A 138 6.32 3.52 10.78
CA ALA A 138 5.25 4.51 10.72
C ALA A 138 3.89 3.82 10.55
N LEU A 139 2.94 4.13 11.43
CA LEU A 139 1.54 3.78 11.26
C LEU A 139 0.86 4.87 10.42
N VAL A 140 0.34 4.49 9.26
CA VAL A 140 -0.12 5.42 8.23
C VAL A 140 -1.54 5.07 7.78
N PRO A 141 -2.52 5.96 7.98
CA PRO A 141 -3.82 5.78 7.36
C PRO A 141 -3.70 5.88 5.82
N VAL A 142 -4.41 5.01 5.12
CA VAL A 142 -4.23 4.81 3.66
C VAL A 142 -4.40 6.10 2.85
N HIS A 143 -5.26 7.03 3.25
CA HIS A 143 -5.44 8.31 2.56
C HIS A 143 -4.20 9.24 2.66
N LEU A 144 -3.25 8.95 3.56
CA LEU A 144 -1.98 9.69 3.71
C LEU A 144 -0.78 9.02 3.01
N VAL A 145 -0.92 7.82 2.47
CA VAL A 145 0.23 7.08 1.89
C VAL A 145 0.68 7.63 0.53
N LYS A 146 -0.11 8.48 -0.12
CA LYS A 146 0.26 9.05 -1.41
C LYS A 146 1.53 9.90 -1.29
N GLY A 147 2.55 9.54 -2.06
CA GLY A 147 3.86 10.21 -2.04
C GLY A 147 4.84 9.63 -1.00
N LEU A 148 4.40 8.69 -0.16
CA LEU A 148 5.30 7.96 0.73
C LEU A 148 6.12 6.94 -0.08
N GLU A 149 7.36 6.75 0.32
CA GLU A 149 8.26 5.72 -0.20
C GLU A 149 9.00 5.10 0.98
N VAL A 150 8.91 3.77 1.11
CA VAL A 150 9.48 3.01 2.23
C VAL A 150 10.15 1.74 1.73
N ASP A 151 11.05 1.17 2.54
CA ASP A 151 11.69 -0.11 2.22
C ASP A 151 10.70 -1.26 2.29
N GLY A 152 9.81 -1.25 3.28
CA GLY A 152 8.76 -2.25 3.42
C GLY A 152 7.41 -1.66 3.80
N SER A 153 6.36 -2.40 3.48
CA SER A 153 5.00 -2.07 3.94
C SER A 153 4.26 -3.30 4.43
N VAL A 154 3.48 -3.12 5.50
CA VAL A 154 2.50 -4.07 6.00
C VAL A 154 1.12 -3.46 5.79
N VAL A 155 0.32 -4.02 4.90
CA VAL A 155 -1.05 -3.57 4.63
C VAL A 155 -2.01 -4.41 5.46
N ILE A 156 -2.76 -3.75 6.34
CA ILE A 156 -3.69 -4.40 7.27
C ILE A 156 -5.11 -4.33 6.72
N GLU A 157 -5.79 -5.49 6.70
CA GLU A 157 -7.18 -5.63 6.23
C GLU A 157 -7.43 -4.93 4.89
N PRO A 158 -6.89 -5.47 3.78
CA PRO A 158 -7.09 -4.88 2.45
C PRO A 158 -8.56 -4.68 2.08
N LYS A 159 -9.45 -5.57 2.55
CA LYS A 159 -10.90 -5.48 2.30
C LYS A 159 -11.50 -4.23 2.96
N THR A 160 -11.12 -3.94 4.19
CA THR A 160 -11.58 -2.74 4.90
C THR A 160 -11.10 -1.46 4.22
N ILE A 161 -9.89 -1.44 3.65
CA ILE A 161 -9.42 -0.32 2.84
C ILE A 161 -10.34 -0.10 1.64
N VAL A 162 -10.73 -1.18 0.94
CA VAL A 162 -11.62 -1.08 -0.23
C VAL A 162 -13.01 -0.59 0.14
N GLU A 163 -13.53 -1.00 1.30
CA GLU A 163 -14.88 -0.65 1.75
C GLU A 163 -14.99 0.76 2.33
N ASP A 164 -13.97 1.21 3.07
CA ASP A 164 -14.00 2.48 3.81
C ASP A 164 -13.63 3.70 2.93
N GLU A 165 -12.77 3.51 1.95
CA GLU A 165 -12.26 4.64 1.17
C GLU A 165 -13.15 4.94 -0.05
N PRO A 166 -13.42 6.22 -0.37
CA PRO A 166 -14.29 6.60 -1.50
C PRO A 166 -13.84 6.04 -2.86
N GLN A 167 -12.54 5.74 -3.00
CA GLN A 167 -11.94 5.09 -4.16
C GLN A 167 -11.12 3.89 -3.70
N GLY A 168 -11.76 2.96 -3.02
CA GLY A 168 -11.13 1.90 -2.26
C GLY A 168 -10.11 1.07 -3.02
N LEU A 169 -10.43 0.60 -4.24
CA LEU A 169 -9.47 -0.13 -5.06
C LEU A 169 -8.27 0.73 -5.46
N ARG A 170 -8.47 2.01 -5.76
CA ARG A 170 -7.35 2.92 -6.06
C ARG A 170 -6.49 3.19 -4.83
N ALA A 171 -7.12 3.33 -3.66
CA ALA A 171 -6.39 3.45 -2.39
C ALA A 171 -5.56 2.20 -2.10
N LEU A 172 -6.13 1.01 -2.31
CA LEU A 172 -5.43 -0.26 -2.17
C LEU A 172 -4.24 -0.36 -3.15
N TYR A 173 -4.43 -0.03 -4.43
CA TYR A 173 -3.34 0.02 -5.41
C TYR A 173 -2.19 0.91 -4.93
N VAL A 174 -2.53 2.11 -4.43
CA VAL A 174 -1.52 3.03 -3.92
C VAL A 174 -0.79 2.43 -2.72
N ALA A 175 -1.48 1.77 -1.78
CA ALA A 175 -0.87 1.11 -0.63
C ALA A 175 0.13 0.01 -1.05
N LEU A 176 -0.28 -0.86 -2.00
CA LEU A 176 0.55 -1.97 -2.51
C LEU A 176 1.81 -1.50 -3.25
N THR A 177 1.81 -0.26 -3.76
CA THR A 177 2.92 0.31 -4.54
C THR A 177 3.86 1.21 -3.72
N ARG A 178 3.77 1.22 -2.39
CA ARG A 178 4.63 2.10 -1.55
C ARG A 178 5.98 1.53 -1.21
N SER A 179 6.08 0.20 -1.12
CA SER A 179 7.31 -0.48 -0.72
C SER A 179 8.26 -0.71 -1.89
N THR A 180 9.55 -0.53 -1.62
CA THR A 180 10.62 -0.73 -2.60
C THR A 180 11.34 -2.06 -2.46
N LYS A 181 11.11 -2.79 -1.35
CA LYS A 181 11.79 -4.08 -1.10
C LYS A 181 10.81 -5.16 -0.69
N ARG A 182 9.96 -4.93 0.32
CA ARG A 182 9.14 -5.95 0.96
C ARG A 182 7.70 -5.49 1.10
N LEU A 183 6.77 -6.40 0.83
CA LEU A 183 5.33 -6.18 0.99
C LEU A 183 4.73 -7.36 1.77
N ALA A 184 4.00 -7.05 2.84
CA ALA A 184 3.17 -8.01 3.55
C ALA A 184 1.71 -7.52 3.62
N LEU A 185 0.77 -8.44 3.49
CA LEU A 185 -0.65 -8.21 3.71
C LEU A 185 -1.08 -9.07 4.89
N VAL A 186 -1.76 -8.49 5.87
CA VAL A 186 -2.35 -9.22 7.00
C VAL A 186 -3.86 -9.04 6.95
N HIS A 187 -4.59 -10.14 6.94
CA HIS A 187 -6.04 -10.11 6.89
C HIS A 187 -6.66 -11.20 7.80
N GLU A 188 -7.82 -10.94 8.34
CA GLU A 188 -8.68 -11.89 9.03
C GLU A 188 -9.96 -12.14 8.23
N ARG A 189 -10.46 -11.10 7.59
CA ARG A 189 -11.58 -11.19 6.63
C ARG A 189 -11.07 -11.71 5.29
N GLU A 190 -11.97 -12.20 4.46
CA GLU A 190 -11.63 -12.57 3.08
C GLU A 190 -10.94 -11.42 2.34
N LEU A 191 -9.94 -11.75 1.54
CA LEU A 191 -9.31 -10.76 0.67
C LEU A 191 -10.32 -10.18 -0.33
N PRO A 192 -10.11 -8.96 -0.82
CA PRO A 192 -10.83 -8.47 -2.00
C PRO A 192 -10.71 -9.46 -3.16
N GLU A 193 -11.78 -9.67 -3.92
CA GLU A 193 -11.81 -10.64 -5.03
C GLU A 193 -10.65 -10.47 -6.02
N VAL A 194 -10.24 -9.23 -6.24
CA VAL A 194 -9.13 -8.87 -7.14
C VAL A 194 -7.77 -9.39 -6.69
N LEU A 195 -7.62 -9.77 -5.42
CA LEU A 195 -6.39 -10.33 -4.85
C LEU A 195 -6.44 -11.84 -4.66
N LEU A 196 -7.59 -12.45 -4.93
CA LEU A 196 -7.71 -13.91 -4.89
C LEU A 196 -6.98 -14.53 -6.08
N PRO A 197 -6.37 -15.73 -5.91
CA PRO A 197 -5.82 -16.46 -7.03
C PRO A 197 -6.89 -16.64 -8.10
N GLN A 198 -6.59 -16.20 -9.32
CA GLN A 198 -7.49 -16.48 -10.44
C GLN A 198 -7.54 -18.00 -10.62
N LYS A 199 -8.73 -18.59 -10.46
CA LYS A 199 -8.92 -19.99 -10.83
C LYS A 199 -8.68 -20.06 -12.34
N ASP A 200 -7.64 -20.76 -12.72
CA ASP A 200 -7.40 -21.11 -14.12
C ASP A 200 -8.69 -21.70 -14.68
N MET A 201 -9.31 -20.99 -15.63
CA MET A 201 -10.42 -21.51 -16.43
C MET A 201 -9.88 -22.40 -17.53
#